data_6419cea37185514dd729623f533979c0
#
_entry.id   6419cea37185514dd729623f533979c0
#
_cell.length_a   1.000
_cell.length_b   1.000
_cell.length_c   1.000
_cell.angle_alpha   90.00
_cell.angle_beta   90.00
_cell.angle_gamma   90.00
#
_symmetry.space_group_name_H-M   'P 1'
#
loop_
_entity.id
_entity.type
_entity.pdbx_description
1 polymer ?
#
loop_
_entity_poly.entity_id
_entity_poly.type
_entity_poly.pdbx_seq_one_letter_code
_entity_poly.pdbx_strand_id
1 'polypeptide(L)'
;MVMLKQSYRYDQTTARLEVEGLPDFSAGHADQAIGILSTWRLKIVGASELEGKREHLEALMQVVIPYVRLRLSGVVRSIGELNDPVRMVPDGSQHRLDLTSGQSEVPPLSIQLDDAQLADLVRCLDALRGDARVCLSWPAIQHE
;
A
#
# COMPACT_ATOMS: atom_id res chain seq x y z
N MET A 1 12.47 -25.26 16.19
CA MET A 1 12.77 -23.84 16.35
C MET A 1 11.53 -23.04 15.97
N VAL A 2 11.13 -22.13 16.82
CA VAL A 2 9.98 -21.27 16.56
C VAL A 2 10.46 -20.01 15.83
N MET A 3 9.90 -19.75 14.63
CA MET A 3 10.16 -18.51 13.93
C MET A 3 9.26 -17.42 14.50
N LEU A 4 9.85 -16.33 14.96
CA LEU A 4 9.10 -15.21 15.50
C LEU A 4 8.64 -14.30 14.38
N LYS A 5 7.34 -14.04 14.34
CA LYS A 5 6.75 -13.09 13.41
C LYS A 5 7.20 -11.68 13.79
N GLN A 6 7.64 -10.91 12.80
CA GLN A 6 8.01 -9.52 12.98
C GLN A 6 6.87 -8.63 12.49
N SER A 7 6.72 -7.49 13.15
CA SER A 7 5.71 -6.50 12.79
C SER A 7 6.34 -5.12 12.83
N TYR A 8 6.18 -4.36 11.76
CA TYR A 8 6.66 -2.99 11.68
C TYR A 8 5.53 -2.07 11.28
N ARG A 9 5.56 -0.86 11.82
CA ARG A 9 4.47 0.09 11.71
C ARG A 9 5.00 1.44 11.25
N TYR A 10 4.29 2.03 10.31
CA TYR A 10 4.62 3.34 9.74
C TYR A 10 3.44 4.26 10.02
N ASP A 11 3.65 5.23 10.93
CA ASP A 11 2.59 6.11 11.43
C ASP A 11 2.70 7.50 10.82
N GLN A 12 1.58 8.00 10.33
CA GLN A 12 1.40 9.38 9.94
C GLN A 12 0.17 9.94 10.66
N THR A 13 -0.10 11.23 10.53
CA THR A 13 -1.20 11.88 11.24
C THR A 13 -2.55 11.24 10.95
N THR A 14 -2.83 10.92 9.67
CA THR A 14 -4.12 10.38 9.24
C THR A 14 -4.05 8.95 8.74
N ALA A 15 -2.87 8.33 8.72
CA ALA A 15 -2.71 6.99 8.17
C ALA A 15 -1.69 6.18 8.96
N ARG A 16 -1.91 4.89 9.03
CA ARG A 16 -0.99 3.92 9.63
C ARG A 16 -0.91 2.69 8.74
N LEU A 17 0.30 2.31 8.38
CA LEU A 17 0.55 1.06 7.66
C LEU A 17 1.32 0.12 8.56
N GLU A 18 0.83 -1.10 8.70
CA GLU A 18 1.47 -2.14 9.49
C GLU A 18 1.75 -3.34 8.60
N VAL A 19 2.95 -3.90 8.70
CA VAL A 19 3.34 -5.10 7.96
C VAL A 19 3.78 -6.17 8.93
N GLU A 20 3.42 -7.41 8.66
CA GLU A 20 3.81 -8.57 9.45
C GLU A 20 4.43 -9.62 8.55
N GLY A 21 5.45 -10.27 9.04
CA GLY A 21 6.08 -11.33 8.27
C GLY A 21 7.15 -12.07 9.04
N LEU A 22 7.89 -12.87 8.31
CA LEU A 22 8.93 -13.74 8.84
C LEU A 22 10.24 -13.46 8.13
N PRO A 23 11.38 -13.68 8.80
CA PRO A 23 12.67 -13.65 8.10
C PRO A 23 12.76 -14.82 7.12
N ASP A 24 13.51 -14.62 6.04
CA ASP A 24 13.81 -15.69 5.10
C ASP A 24 15.27 -16.11 5.32
N PHE A 25 15.47 -17.13 6.15
CA PHE A 25 16.82 -17.59 6.48
C PHE A 25 17.54 -18.20 5.30
N SER A 26 16.82 -18.71 4.30
CA SER A 26 17.42 -19.23 3.07
C SER A 26 18.11 -18.12 2.27
N ALA A 27 17.65 -16.87 2.44
CA ALA A 27 18.27 -15.69 1.81
C ALA A 27 19.30 -15.01 2.73
N GLY A 28 19.59 -15.59 3.89
CA GLY A 28 20.57 -15.03 4.83
C GLY A 28 20.07 -13.86 5.66
N HIS A 29 18.77 -13.71 5.80
CA HIS A 29 18.20 -12.59 6.57
C HIS A 29 18.40 -12.79 8.07
N ALA A 30 18.59 -11.67 8.78
CA ALA A 30 18.64 -11.66 10.23
C ALA A 30 17.26 -11.89 10.85
N ASP A 31 17.22 -12.19 12.16
CA ASP A 31 15.99 -12.50 12.88
C ASP A 31 14.95 -11.38 12.84
N GLN A 32 15.38 -10.12 12.76
CA GLN A 32 14.48 -8.97 12.73
C GLN A 32 13.99 -8.61 11.34
N ALA A 33 14.48 -9.28 10.30
CA ALA A 33 14.12 -8.94 8.93
C ALA A 33 12.78 -9.56 8.56
N ILE A 34 12.03 -8.87 7.71
CA ILE A 34 10.88 -9.45 7.01
C ILE A 34 11.34 -9.76 5.58
N GLY A 35 11.46 -11.04 5.27
CA GLY A 35 11.77 -11.52 3.92
C GLY A 35 10.56 -12.22 3.29
N ILE A 36 9.59 -12.59 4.12
CA ILE A 36 8.34 -13.22 3.69
C ILE A 36 7.21 -12.43 4.34
N LEU A 37 6.43 -11.73 3.52
CA LEU A 37 5.32 -10.92 4.01
C LEU A 37 4.10 -11.83 4.25
N SER A 38 3.60 -11.86 5.48
CA SER A 38 2.40 -12.62 5.84
C SER A 38 1.13 -11.83 5.55
N THR A 39 1.08 -10.58 6.02
CA THR A 39 -0.07 -9.70 5.82
C THR A 39 0.34 -8.25 6.07
N TRP A 40 -0.50 -7.34 5.63
CA TRP A 40 -0.39 -5.91 5.92
C TRP A 40 -1.76 -5.36 6.28
N ARG A 41 -1.76 -4.26 7.02
CA ARG A 41 -2.98 -3.53 7.37
C ARG A 41 -2.75 -2.06 7.16
N LEU A 42 -3.74 -1.39 6.60
CA LEU A 42 -3.72 0.06 6.39
C LEU A 42 -4.94 0.67 7.06
N LYS A 43 -4.69 1.59 7.97
CA LYS A 43 -5.72 2.39 8.63
C LYS A 43 -5.62 3.82 8.16
N ILE A 44 -6.74 4.36 7.70
CA ILE A 44 -6.85 5.77 7.34
C ILE A 44 -8.01 6.33 8.14
N VAL A 45 -7.80 7.48 8.79
CA VAL A 45 -8.83 8.12 9.62
C VAL A 45 -10.11 8.33 8.79
N GLY A 46 -11.23 7.87 9.33
CA GLY A 46 -12.53 8.00 8.67
C GLY A 46 -12.84 6.94 7.63
N ALA A 47 -11.94 5.98 7.40
CA ALA A 47 -12.14 4.91 6.44
C ALA A 47 -12.08 3.54 7.10
N SER A 48 -12.58 2.52 6.40
CA SER A 48 -12.47 1.13 6.83
C SER A 48 -11.01 0.69 6.78
N GLU A 49 -10.61 -0.17 7.71
CA GLU A 49 -9.28 -0.77 7.70
C GLU A 49 -9.15 -1.70 6.50
N LEU A 50 -8.02 -1.61 5.82
CA LEU A 50 -7.68 -2.49 4.70
C LEU A 50 -6.64 -3.49 5.15
N GLU A 51 -6.72 -4.71 4.61
CA GLU A 51 -5.69 -5.71 4.79
C GLU A 51 -5.58 -6.57 3.54
N GLY A 52 -4.48 -7.26 3.37
CA GLY A 52 -4.29 -8.08 2.20
C GLY A 52 -2.95 -8.78 2.16
N LYS A 53 -2.66 -9.33 1.00
CA LYS A 53 -1.43 -10.04 0.70
C LYS A 53 -0.46 -9.14 -0.07
N ARG A 54 0.74 -9.66 -0.34
CA ARG A 54 1.83 -8.90 -0.96
C ARG A 54 1.43 -8.30 -2.30
N GLU A 55 0.76 -9.04 -3.16
CA GLU A 55 0.39 -8.56 -4.49
C GLU A 55 -0.57 -7.37 -4.44
N HIS A 56 -1.43 -7.30 -3.43
CA HIS A 56 -2.32 -6.15 -3.24
C HIS A 56 -1.53 -4.92 -2.77
N LEU A 57 -0.53 -5.13 -1.92
CA LEU A 57 0.33 -4.04 -1.45
C LEU A 57 1.18 -3.49 -2.60
N GLU A 58 1.72 -4.36 -3.44
CA GLU A 58 2.47 -3.95 -4.62
C GLU A 58 1.58 -3.18 -5.60
N ALA A 59 0.35 -3.65 -5.83
CA ALA A 59 -0.61 -2.95 -6.68
C ALA A 59 -0.94 -1.57 -6.13
N LEU A 60 -1.10 -1.47 -4.81
CA LEU A 60 -1.35 -0.19 -4.14
C LEU A 60 -0.22 0.80 -4.39
N MET A 61 1.03 0.35 -4.26
CA MET A 61 2.20 1.18 -4.55
C MET A 61 2.23 1.64 -6.00
N GLN A 62 1.98 0.72 -6.94
CA GLN A 62 2.07 1.00 -8.37
C GLN A 62 0.95 1.91 -8.89
N VAL A 63 -0.13 2.06 -8.14
CA VAL A 63 -1.24 2.92 -8.52
C VAL A 63 -1.22 4.25 -7.77
N VAL A 64 -1.04 4.21 -6.45
CA VAL A 64 -1.12 5.40 -5.61
C VAL A 64 0.05 6.35 -5.86
N ILE A 65 1.27 5.82 -5.91
CA ILE A 65 2.45 6.67 -6.04
C ILE A 65 2.48 7.41 -7.39
N PRO A 66 2.26 6.74 -8.54
CA PRO A 66 2.18 7.48 -9.82
C PRO A 66 1.02 8.48 -9.85
N TYR A 67 -0.12 8.13 -9.26
CA TYR A 67 -1.27 9.04 -9.20
C TYR A 67 -0.89 10.35 -8.52
N VAL A 68 -0.23 10.28 -7.37
CA VAL A 68 0.19 11.47 -6.62
C VAL A 68 1.25 12.25 -7.38
N ARG A 69 2.21 11.57 -8.00
CA ARG A 69 3.24 12.24 -8.82
C ARG A 69 2.64 13.03 -9.96
N LEU A 70 1.63 12.48 -10.64
CA LEU A 70 0.92 13.18 -11.69
C LEU A 70 0.17 14.41 -11.15
N ARG A 71 -0.53 14.26 -10.02
CA ARG A 71 -1.25 15.37 -9.39
C ARG A 71 -0.30 16.50 -9.01
N LEU A 72 0.86 16.19 -8.46
CA LEU A 72 1.89 17.18 -8.13
C LEU A 72 2.42 17.90 -9.38
N SER A 73 2.39 17.22 -10.51
CA SER A 73 2.78 17.78 -11.81
C SER A 73 1.63 18.48 -12.52
N GLY A 74 0.46 18.59 -11.88
CA GLY A 74 -0.71 19.25 -12.45
C GLY A 74 -1.55 18.38 -13.38
N VAL A 75 -1.28 17.07 -13.44
CA VAL A 75 -2.02 16.15 -14.30
C VAL A 75 -3.11 15.45 -13.50
N VAL A 76 -4.34 15.59 -13.92
CA VAL A 76 -5.52 14.98 -13.28
C VAL A 76 -6.00 13.83 -14.15
N ARG A 77 -5.74 12.60 -13.72
CA ARG A 77 -6.21 11.42 -14.46
C ARG A 77 -6.28 10.21 -13.53
N SER A 78 -7.14 9.26 -13.89
CA SER A 78 -7.24 7.98 -13.18
C SER A 78 -6.03 7.11 -13.48
N ILE A 79 -5.61 6.32 -12.50
CA ILE A 79 -4.59 5.29 -12.66
C ILE A 79 -5.24 3.94 -12.33
N GLY A 80 -5.05 2.97 -13.21
CA GLY A 80 -5.66 1.64 -13.09
C GLY A 80 -6.93 1.50 -13.93
N GLU A 81 -7.24 0.27 -14.26
CA GLU A 81 -8.42 -0.08 -15.04
C GLU A 81 -9.56 -0.52 -14.13
N LEU A 82 -10.78 -0.57 -14.67
CA LEU A 82 -11.97 -0.84 -13.89
C LEU A 82 -11.93 -2.16 -13.12
N ASN A 83 -11.28 -3.18 -13.66
CA ASN A 83 -11.20 -4.51 -13.06
C ASN A 83 -9.86 -4.79 -12.38
N ASP A 84 -8.98 -3.80 -12.28
CA ASP A 84 -7.70 -3.96 -11.58
C ASP A 84 -7.93 -4.05 -10.08
N PRO A 85 -7.05 -4.75 -9.35
CA PRO A 85 -7.17 -4.84 -7.89
C PRO A 85 -7.18 -3.50 -7.19
N VAL A 86 -6.47 -2.51 -7.73
CA VAL A 86 -6.39 -1.16 -7.17
C VAL A 86 -6.55 -0.15 -8.29
N ARG A 87 -7.33 0.89 -8.03
CA ARG A 87 -7.54 1.99 -8.96
C ARG A 87 -7.71 3.29 -8.19
N MET A 88 -7.09 4.36 -8.71
CA MET A 88 -7.27 5.71 -8.17
C MET A 88 -8.01 6.56 -9.19
N VAL A 89 -9.04 7.27 -8.72
CA VAL A 89 -9.88 8.11 -9.57
C VAL A 89 -10.01 9.50 -8.95
N PRO A 90 -9.74 10.58 -9.71
CA PRO A 90 -10.05 11.92 -9.23
C PRO A 90 -11.56 12.07 -9.01
N ASP A 91 -11.93 12.72 -7.91
CA ASP A 91 -13.34 12.92 -7.55
C ASP A 91 -13.51 14.32 -6.94
N GLY A 92 -13.63 15.32 -7.82
CA GLY A 92 -13.69 16.72 -7.39
C GLY A 92 -12.41 17.13 -6.67
N SER A 93 -12.57 17.61 -5.43
CA SER A 93 -11.43 17.98 -4.58
C SER A 93 -10.85 16.79 -3.81
N GLN A 94 -11.45 15.61 -3.96
CA GLN A 94 -11.03 14.40 -3.27
C GLN A 94 -10.51 13.36 -4.26
N HIS A 95 -10.10 12.22 -3.73
CA HIS A 95 -9.55 11.12 -4.50
C HIS A 95 -10.24 9.84 -4.07
N ARG A 96 -10.68 9.04 -5.03
CA ARG A 96 -11.33 7.77 -4.75
C ARG A 96 -10.37 6.61 -4.99
N LEU A 97 -10.16 5.81 -3.96
CA LEU A 97 -9.38 4.58 -4.04
C LEU A 97 -10.34 3.41 -4.12
N ASP A 98 -10.32 2.70 -5.24
CA ASP A 98 -11.15 1.52 -5.47
C ASP A 98 -10.31 0.27 -5.32
N LEU A 99 -10.81 -0.70 -4.55
CA LEU A 99 -10.16 -1.96 -4.27
C LEU A 99 -11.09 -3.10 -4.65
N THR A 100 -10.59 -4.01 -5.48
CA THR A 100 -11.34 -5.15 -5.96
C THR A 100 -10.59 -6.44 -5.61
N SER A 101 -11.28 -7.37 -4.94
CA SER A 101 -10.64 -8.62 -4.49
C SER A 101 -10.40 -9.61 -5.62
N GLY A 102 -11.07 -9.45 -6.74
CA GLY A 102 -11.05 -10.43 -7.83
C GLY A 102 -12.01 -11.60 -7.64
N GLN A 103 -12.67 -11.67 -6.49
CA GLN A 103 -13.71 -12.66 -6.20
C GLN A 103 -15.08 -12.05 -6.45
N SER A 104 -15.90 -12.69 -7.25
CA SER A 104 -17.21 -12.14 -7.63
C SER A 104 -18.16 -11.97 -6.46
N GLU A 105 -17.94 -12.69 -5.37
CA GLU A 105 -18.78 -12.67 -4.17
C GLU A 105 -18.44 -11.52 -3.21
N VAL A 106 -17.27 -10.93 -3.37
CA VAL A 106 -16.80 -9.84 -2.52
C VAL A 106 -17.01 -8.53 -3.24
N PRO A 107 -17.84 -7.62 -2.69
CA PRO A 107 -18.07 -6.34 -3.35
C PRO A 107 -16.81 -5.48 -3.36
N PRO A 108 -16.65 -4.62 -4.37
CA PRO A 108 -15.55 -3.66 -4.38
C PRO A 108 -15.66 -2.71 -3.20
N LEU A 109 -14.52 -2.27 -2.68
CA LEU A 109 -14.45 -1.29 -1.61
C LEU A 109 -13.94 0.02 -2.19
N SER A 110 -14.65 1.12 -1.91
CA SER A 110 -14.22 2.46 -2.31
C SER A 110 -13.97 3.32 -1.09
N ILE A 111 -12.85 4.03 -1.09
CA ILE A 111 -12.46 4.91 0.00
C ILE A 111 -12.24 6.31 -0.57
N GLN A 112 -12.85 7.31 0.05
CA GLN A 112 -12.61 8.72 -0.29
C GLN A 112 -11.47 9.27 0.55
N LEU A 113 -10.51 9.90 -0.10
CA LEU A 113 -9.34 10.49 0.53
C LEU A 113 -9.25 11.98 0.18
N ASP A 114 -8.98 12.82 1.17
CA ASP A 114 -8.60 14.20 0.89
C ASP A 114 -7.08 14.25 0.59
N ASP A 115 -6.58 15.45 0.28
CA ASP A 115 -5.16 15.62 -0.05
C ASP A 115 -4.24 15.22 1.11
N ALA A 116 -4.63 15.51 2.34
CA ALA A 116 -3.81 15.19 3.53
C ALA A 116 -3.75 13.68 3.76
N GLN A 117 -4.88 12.99 3.64
CA GLN A 117 -4.95 11.54 3.79
C GLN A 117 -4.14 10.85 2.69
N LEU A 118 -4.26 11.33 1.46
CA LEU A 118 -3.50 10.77 0.34
C LEU A 118 -2.00 10.98 0.52
N ALA A 119 -1.58 12.16 0.97
CA ALA A 119 -0.18 12.43 1.24
C ALA A 119 0.37 11.52 2.35
N ASP A 120 -0.40 11.31 3.41
CA ASP A 120 0.01 10.43 4.49
C ASP A 120 0.09 8.97 4.05
N LEU A 121 -0.81 8.53 3.19
CA LEU A 121 -0.74 7.18 2.60
C LEU A 121 0.57 7.00 1.82
N VAL A 122 0.93 7.97 0.98
CA VAL A 122 2.18 7.91 0.21
C VAL A 122 3.38 7.88 1.14
N ARG A 123 3.37 8.69 2.21
CA ARG A 123 4.46 8.69 3.19
C ARG A 123 4.62 7.34 3.88
N CYS A 124 3.51 6.67 4.19
CA CYS A 124 3.56 5.31 4.73
C CYS A 124 4.18 4.32 3.73
N LEU A 125 3.77 4.38 2.47
CA LEU A 125 4.30 3.50 1.43
C LEU A 125 5.79 3.77 1.19
N ASP A 126 6.20 5.03 1.14
CA ASP A 126 7.61 5.39 0.95
C ASP A 126 8.45 4.93 2.14
N ALA A 127 7.96 5.07 3.36
CA ALA A 127 8.67 4.62 4.56
C ALA A 127 8.88 3.11 4.54
N LEU A 128 7.87 2.36 4.14
CA LEU A 128 7.99 0.90 3.98
C LEU A 128 9.04 0.54 2.92
N ARG A 129 8.97 1.18 1.75
CA ARG A 129 9.89 0.89 0.65
C ARG A 129 11.34 1.20 1.02
N GLY A 130 11.56 2.16 1.90
CA GLY A 130 12.89 2.54 2.36
C GLY A 130 13.38 1.83 3.62
N ASP A 131 12.57 0.95 4.21
CA ASP A 131 12.92 0.28 5.46
C ASP A 131 13.84 -0.91 5.20
N ALA A 132 15.09 -0.81 5.65
CA ALA A 132 16.10 -1.86 5.43
C ALA A 132 15.77 -3.17 6.15
N ARG A 133 14.91 -3.14 7.16
CA ARG A 133 14.48 -4.35 7.87
C ARG A 133 13.49 -5.18 7.04
N VAL A 134 12.84 -4.56 6.08
CA VAL A 134 11.91 -5.25 5.16
C VAL A 134 12.67 -5.59 3.90
N CYS A 135 13.11 -6.84 3.80
CA CYS A 135 14.01 -7.31 2.73
C CYS A 135 13.20 -7.89 1.57
N LEU A 136 12.28 -7.09 1.06
CA LEU A 136 11.43 -7.46 -0.07
C LEU A 136 11.82 -6.63 -1.28
N SER A 137 11.78 -7.25 -2.46
CA SER A 137 11.94 -6.52 -3.72
C SER A 137 10.60 -5.90 -4.09
N TRP A 138 10.54 -4.58 -4.06
CA TRP A 138 9.34 -3.86 -4.45
C TRP A 138 9.36 -3.57 -5.95
N PRO A 139 8.20 -3.54 -6.61
CA PRO A 139 8.17 -3.23 -8.03
C PRO A 139 8.63 -1.80 -8.28
N ALA A 140 9.24 -1.57 -9.44
CA ALA A 140 9.60 -0.23 -9.86
C ALA A 140 8.33 0.60 -10.11
N ILE A 141 8.38 1.87 -9.70
CA ILE A 141 7.28 2.79 -9.96
C ILE A 141 7.46 3.35 -11.36
N GLN A 142 6.42 3.20 -12.20
CA GLN A 142 6.46 3.69 -13.56
C GLN A 142 6.42 5.21 -13.60
N HIS A 143 7.20 5.78 -14.51
CA HIS A 143 7.15 7.19 -14.82
C HIS A 143 6.33 7.40 -16.08
N GLU A 144 5.45 8.37 -16.03
CA GLU A 144 4.64 8.75 -17.18
C GLU A 144 5.01 10.12 -17.71
#